data_d408ff78785b0198fc5fce07ee176486
#
_entry.id   d408ff78785b0198fc5fce07ee176486
#
_cell.length_a   1.000
_cell.length_b   1.000
_cell.length_c   1.000
_cell.angle_alpha   90.00
_cell.angle_beta   90.00
_cell.angle_gamma   90.00
#
_symmetry.space_group_name_H-M   'P 1'
#
loop_
_entity.id
_entity.type
_entity.pdbx_description
1 polymer ?
#
loop_
_entity_poly.entity_id
_entity_poly.type
_entity_poly.pdbx_seq_one_letter_code
_entity_poly.pdbx_strand_id
1 'polypeptide(L)'
;MTEAPHPGQRLLEAVATATVAARTEPFPVRDRFERPAGITFATVWNEFKRRFYGKTEGPLAETVLQKYRLLRIAPDAPIIAELGGEARVEGTVGAAYALIRRQGAGQEGILQVNGYANIFYVRDLKGALCAVRIGWDGEGWVVDAISVEDPLAWNGKHEIFCPASAGE
;
A
#
# COMPACT_ATOMS: atom_id res chain seq x y z
N MET A 1 -26.87 10.28 6.32
CA MET A 1 -26.34 9.41 7.35
C MET A 1 -25.99 8.06 6.72
N THR A 2 -24.76 7.67 6.88
CA THR A 2 -24.29 6.40 6.30
C THR A 2 -24.56 5.27 7.29
N GLU A 3 -25.36 4.31 6.90
CA GLU A 3 -25.59 3.14 7.72
C GLU A 3 -24.33 2.29 7.80
N ALA A 4 -24.01 1.75 8.97
CA ALA A 4 -22.93 0.80 9.09
C ALA A 4 -23.27 -0.44 8.26
N PRO A 5 -22.32 -0.98 7.47
CA PRO A 5 -22.61 -2.16 6.67
C PRO A 5 -22.92 -3.35 7.57
N HIS A 6 -23.89 -4.15 7.17
CA HIS A 6 -24.17 -5.42 7.83
C HIS A 6 -22.94 -6.34 7.67
N PRO A 7 -22.71 -7.31 8.59
CA PRO A 7 -21.57 -8.20 8.48
C PRO A 7 -21.42 -8.87 7.12
N GLY A 8 -22.53 -9.21 6.44
CA GLY A 8 -22.51 -9.79 5.10
C GLY A 8 -22.21 -8.79 3.99
N GLN A 9 -22.18 -7.49 4.29
CA GLN A 9 -21.90 -6.42 3.32
C GLN A 9 -20.54 -5.80 3.53
N ARG A 10 -19.81 -6.25 4.55
CA ARG A 10 -18.49 -5.74 4.83
C ARG A 10 -17.57 -6.01 3.65
N LEU A 11 -16.74 -5.03 3.29
CA LEU A 11 -15.78 -5.15 2.20
C LEU A 11 -14.47 -5.78 2.64
N LEU A 12 -14.10 -5.58 3.90
CA LEU A 12 -12.75 -5.88 4.37
C LEU A 12 -12.76 -6.76 5.61
N GLU A 13 -11.77 -7.63 5.69
CA GLU A 13 -11.51 -8.48 6.84
C GLU A 13 -10.09 -8.21 7.33
N ALA A 14 -9.92 -7.84 8.59
CA ALA A 14 -8.59 -7.69 9.19
C ALA A 14 -7.95 -9.07 9.34
N VAL A 15 -6.74 -9.24 8.81
CA VAL A 15 -6.10 -10.56 8.77
C VAL A 15 -4.74 -10.63 9.45
N ALA A 16 -4.00 -9.53 9.54
CA ALA A 16 -2.66 -9.54 10.13
C ALA A 16 -2.17 -8.12 10.38
N THR A 17 -1.10 -8.00 11.17
CA THR A 17 -0.38 -6.74 11.34
C THR A 17 1.08 -6.94 10.98
N ALA A 18 1.74 -5.85 10.61
CA ALA A 18 3.18 -5.82 10.39
C ALA A 18 3.75 -4.56 11.03
N THR A 19 4.86 -4.69 11.73
CA THR A 19 5.55 -3.55 12.32
C THR A 19 6.70 -3.15 11.43
N VAL A 20 6.75 -1.88 11.06
CA VAL A 20 7.86 -1.29 10.31
C VAL A 20 8.70 -0.50 11.29
N ALA A 21 10.00 -0.81 11.35
CA ALA A 21 10.92 -0.14 12.27
C ALA A 21 11.05 1.35 11.93
N ALA A 22 11.31 2.16 12.95
CA ALA A 22 11.57 3.57 12.77
C ALA A 22 12.79 3.77 11.85
N ARG A 23 12.73 4.87 11.09
CA ARG A 23 13.83 5.29 10.22
C ARG A 23 14.12 6.75 10.48
N THR A 24 15.37 7.06 10.82
CA THR A 24 15.81 8.44 11.09
C THR A 24 16.22 9.17 9.83
N GLU A 25 16.60 8.43 8.79
CA GLU A 25 17.06 8.98 7.53
C GLU A 25 15.89 9.36 6.62
N PRO A 26 16.04 10.40 5.77
CA PRO A 26 15.06 10.66 4.74
C PRO A 26 14.93 9.50 3.76
N PHE A 27 13.80 9.40 3.11
CA PHE A 27 13.53 8.38 2.10
C PHE A 27 13.29 9.07 0.75
N PRO A 28 14.34 9.25 -0.07
CA PRO A 28 14.19 9.77 -1.42
C PRO A 28 13.68 8.63 -2.32
N VAL A 29 12.43 8.75 -2.77
CA VAL A 29 11.74 7.67 -3.46
C VAL A 29 12.50 7.20 -4.70
N ARG A 30 12.86 8.15 -5.57
CA ARG A 30 13.56 7.81 -6.82
C ARG A 30 14.83 7.01 -6.56
N ASP A 31 15.67 7.50 -5.64
CA ASP A 31 16.96 6.86 -5.36
C ASP A 31 16.77 5.44 -4.85
N ARG A 32 15.82 5.23 -3.95
CA ARG A 32 15.57 3.91 -3.39
C ARG A 32 15.07 2.91 -4.43
N PHE A 33 14.24 3.35 -5.36
CA PHE A 33 13.70 2.47 -6.40
C PHE A 33 14.68 2.24 -7.54
N GLU A 34 15.53 3.21 -7.86
CA GLU A 34 16.54 3.06 -8.91
C GLU A 34 17.79 2.31 -8.42
N ARG A 35 18.04 2.33 -7.12
CA ARG A 35 19.18 1.65 -6.49
C ARG A 35 18.71 0.76 -5.36
N PRO A 36 17.87 -0.23 -5.66
CA PRO A 36 17.31 -1.08 -4.62
C PRO A 36 18.39 -2.01 -4.05
N ALA A 37 18.39 -2.15 -2.72
CA ALA A 37 19.31 -3.06 -2.05
C ALA A 37 18.54 -4.31 -1.63
N GLY A 38 18.84 -5.46 -2.25
CA GLY A 38 18.22 -6.73 -1.89
C GLY A 38 16.80 -6.91 -2.40
N ILE A 39 16.36 -6.12 -3.39
CA ILE A 39 15.03 -6.23 -3.98
C ILE A 39 15.16 -6.43 -5.49
N THR A 40 14.41 -7.40 -6.03
CA THR A 40 14.29 -7.59 -7.46
C THR A 40 12.99 -6.95 -7.93
N PHE A 41 13.10 -5.84 -8.67
CA PHE A 41 11.95 -5.20 -9.33
C PHE A 41 11.86 -5.69 -10.78
N ALA A 42 10.68 -6.14 -11.18
CA ALA A 42 10.39 -6.46 -12.58
C ALA A 42 10.00 -5.19 -13.35
N THR A 43 9.11 -4.40 -12.77
CA THR A 43 8.60 -3.18 -13.41
C THR A 43 8.20 -2.16 -12.36
N VAL A 44 8.65 -0.93 -12.56
CA VAL A 44 8.12 0.23 -11.86
C VAL A 44 7.45 1.09 -12.93
N TRP A 45 6.13 1.18 -12.88
CA TRP A 45 5.36 1.82 -13.93
C TRP A 45 5.52 3.33 -13.94
N ASN A 46 5.36 3.93 -15.12
CA ASN A 46 5.56 5.37 -15.33
C ASN A 46 4.64 6.23 -14.46
N GLU A 47 3.41 5.78 -14.21
CA GLU A 47 2.48 6.52 -13.36
C GLU A 47 3.00 6.66 -11.93
N PHE A 48 3.57 5.58 -11.38
CA PHE A 48 4.22 5.65 -10.07
C PHE A 48 5.42 6.61 -10.11
N LYS A 49 6.25 6.51 -11.13
CA LYS A 49 7.43 7.38 -11.25
C LYS A 49 7.02 8.84 -11.32
N ARG A 50 6.03 9.16 -12.13
CA ARG A 50 5.56 10.53 -12.32
C ARG A 50 5.02 11.12 -11.02
N ARG A 51 4.35 10.33 -10.21
CA ARG A 51 3.69 10.78 -8.99
C ARG A 51 4.61 10.80 -7.77
N PHE A 52 5.62 9.95 -7.72
CA PHE A 52 6.37 9.72 -6.50
C PHE A 52 7.87 9.94 -6.59
N TYR A 53 8.49 9.87 -7.76
CA TYR A 53 9.95 9.97 -7.86
C TYR A 53 10.52 11.33 -7.43
N GLY A 54 9.76 12.40 -7.53
CA GLY A 54 10.18 13.71 -7.05
C GLY A 54 10.02 13.90 -5.55
N LYS A 55 9.50 12.90 -4.85
CA LYS A 55 9.17 13.00 -3.43
C LYS A 55 10.30 12.46 -2.56
N THR A 56 10.61 13.18 -1.50
CA THR A 56 11.48 12.70 -0.42
C THR A 56 10.65 12.71 0.85
N GLU A 57 10.44 11.53 1.42
CA GLU A 57 9.72 11.41 2.69
C GLU A 57 10.67 11.67 3.85
N GLY A 58 10.16 12.29 4.91
CA GLY A 58 10.94 12.53 6.12
C GLY A 58 11.16 11.25 6.93
N PRO A 59 11.81 11.39 8.10
CA PRO A 59 11.97 10.27 9.02
C PRO A 59 10.61 9.64 9.37
N LEU A 60 10.63 8.34 9.62
CA LEU A 60 9.42 7.57 9.95
C LEU A 60 9.55 7.04 11.37
N ALA A 61 8.54 7.30 12.21
CA ALA A 61 8.44 6.63 13.50
C ALA A 61 8.07 5.16 13.28
N GLU A 62 8.35 4.32 14.27
CA GLU A 62 7.89 2.94 14.23
C GLU A 62 6.38 2.91 13.94
N THR A 63 5.99 2.11 12.96
CA THR A 63 4.63 2.10 12.44
C THR A 63 4.10 0.68 12.42
N VAL A 64 2.91 0.48 12.98
CA VAL A 64 2.19 -0.78 12.85
C VAL A 64 1.21 -0.62 11.69
N LEU A 65 1.29 -1.52 10.73
CA LEU A 65 0.37 -1.58 9.60
C LEU A 65 -0.62 -2.71 9.82
N GLN A 66 -1.90 -2.40 9.61
CA GLN A 66 -2.95 -3.42 9.62
C GLN A 66 -3.18 -3.88 8.19
N LYS A 67 -3.19 -5.19 8.00
CA LYS A 67 -3.49 -5.81 6.70
C LYS A 67 -4.94 -6.25 6.69
N TYR A 68 -5.66 -5.87 5.62
CA TYR A 68 -7.03 -6.27 5.37
C TYR A 68 -7.11 -7.05 4.06
N ARG A 69 -7.97 -8.03 4.01
CA ARG A 69 -8.32 -8.72 2.76
C ARG A 69 -9.59 -8.15 2.20
N LEU A 70 -9.60 -7.81 0.91
CA LEU A 70 -10.79 -7.38 0.22
C LEU A 70 -11.67 -8.60 -0.09
N LEU A 71 -12.91 -8.57 0.39
CA LEU A 71 -13.83 -9.72 0.32
C LEU A 71 -14.63 -9.76 -0.97
N ARG A 72 -14.78 -8.61 -1.65
CA ARG A 72 -15.56 -8.53 -2.89
C ARG A 72 -15.06 -7.34 -3.71
N ILE A 73 -15.46 -7.29 -4.98
CA ILE A 73 -15.07 -6.20 -5.85
C ILE A 73 -15.54 -4.84 -5.29
N ALA A 74 -14.65 -3.87 -5.27
CA ALA A 74 -14.95 -2.52 -4.81
C ALA A 74 -13.93 -1.51 -5.33
N PRO A 75 -14.37 -0.28 -5.65
CA PRO A 75 -13.44 0.81 -5.92
C PRO A 75 -12.88 1.38 -4.62
N ASP A 76 -11.92 2.30 -4.73
CA ASP A 76 -11.22 2.84 -3.56
C ASP A 76 -12.12 3.60 -2.59
N ALA A 77 -13.07 4.37 -3.10
CA ALA A 77 -13.88 5.23 -2.23
C ALA A 77 -14.61 4.48 -1.11
N PRO A 78 -15.36 3.40 -1.38
CA PRO A 78 -16.00 2.65 -0.30
C PRO A 78 -15.01 1.90 0.59
N ILE A 79 -13.87 1.48 0.06
CA ILE A 79 -12.80 0.85 0.87
C ILE A 79 -12.28 1.87 1.89
N ILE A 80 -11.94 3.05 1.42
CA ILE A 80 -11.43 4.13 2.28
C ILE A 80 -12.48 4.52 3.32
N ALA A 81 -13.75 4.62 2.92
CA ALA A 81 -14.83 4.95 3.85
C ALA A 81 -14.95 3.89 4.95
N GLU A 82 -14.90 2.62 4.60
CA GLU A 82 -14.99 1.53 5.60
C GLU A 82 -13.82 1.57 6.58
N LEU A 83 -12.64 2.01 6.11
CA LEU A 83 -11.43 2.10 6.95
C LEU A 83 -11.35 3.39 7.78
N GLY A 84 -12.32 4.30 7.66
CA GLY A 84 -12.39 5.48 8.50
C GLY A 84 -12.00 6.79 7.83
N GLY A 85 -11.77 6.78 6.51
CA GLY A 85 -11.49 7.99 5.73
C GLY A 85 -10.04 8.11 5.28
N GLU A 86 -9.77 9.13 4.46
CA GLU A 86 -8.45 9.31 3.82
C GLU A 86 -7.32 9.51 4.84
N ALA A 87 -7.58 10.25 5.90
CA ALA A 87 -6.56 10.50 6.93
C ALA A 87 -6.15 9.22 7.67
N ARG A 88 -7.08 8.26 7.77
CA ARG A 88 -6.82 6.99 8.45
C ARG A 88 -6.03 6.02 7.59
N VAL A 89 -6.24 6.03 6.28
CA VAL A 89 -5.59 5.07 5.38
C VAL A 89 -4.24 5.54 4.89
N GLU A 90 -3.96 6.83 5.00
CA GLU A 90 -2.74 7.41 4.45
C GLU A 90 -1.49 6.84 5.12
N GLY A 91 -0.64 6.24 4.30
CA GLY A 91 0.66 5.72 4.71
C GLY A 91 1.78 6.37 3.92
N THR A 92 2.92 5.70 3.87
CA THR A 92 4.12 6.21 3.21
C THR A 92 4.68 5.18 2.24
N VAL A 93 5.40 5.66 1.23
CA VAL A 93 6.13 4.77 0.31
C VAL A 93 7.23 4.03 1.07
N GLY A 94 7.88 4.72 2.03
CA GLY A 94 8.95 4.12 2.81
C GLY A 94 8.52 2.93 3.63
N ALA A 95 7.30 2.97 4.20
CA ALA A 95 6.76 1.83 4.93
C ALA A 95 6.49 0.65 3.99
N ALA A 96 5.90 0.91 2.83
CA ALA A 96 5.66 -0.12 1.83
C ALA A 96 6.99 -0.73 1.34
N TYR A 97 7.97 0.10 1.08
CA TYR A 97 9.30 -0.32 0.65
C TYR A 97 9.96 -1.24 1.69
N ALA A 98 9.82 -0.91 2.97
CA ALA A 98 10.37 -1.74 4.04
C ALA A 98 9.79 -3.17 4.02
N LEU A 99 8.49 -3.29 3.73
CA LEU A 99 7.86 -4.61 3.60
C LEU A 99 8.34 -5.36 2.35
N ILE A 100 8.46 -4.67 1.22
CA ILE A 100 9.00 -5.26 -0.01
C ILE A 100 10.41 -5.80 0.24
N ARG A 101 11.23 -5.04 0.96
CA ARG A 101 12.62 -5.43 1.25
C ARG A 101 12.72 -6.73 2.05
N ARG A 102 11.78 -6.99 2.93
CA ARG A 102 11.71 -8.25 3.68
C ARG A 102 11.52 -9.46 2.78
N GLN A 103 10.94 -9.25 1.60
CA GLN A 103 10.60 -10.27 0.62
C GLN A 103 11.19 -9.93 -0.75
N GLY A 104 12.40 -9.39 -0.77
CA GLY A 104 13.02 -8.84 -1.98
C GLY A 104 13.08 -9.77 -3.17
N ALA A 105 13.13 -11.09 -2.94
CA ALA A 105 13.14 -12.12 -3.99
C ALA A 105 11.76 -12.80 -4.16
N GLY A 106 10.69 -12.21 -3.65
CA GLY A 106 9.35 -12.76 -3.79
C GLY A 106 9.05 -13.92 -2.85
N GLN A 107 9.82 -14.07 -1.77
CA GLN A 107 9.55 -15.11 -0.77
C GLN A 107 8.21 -14.83 -0.10
N GLU A 108 7.61 -15.86 0.45
CA GLU A 108 6.38 -15.71 1.21
C GLU A 108 6.60 -14.84 2.46
N GLY A 109 5.59 -14.09 2.83
CA GLY A 109 5.61 -13.20 3.97
C GLY A 109 4.32 -12.42 4.09
N ILE A 110 4.38 -11.24 4.72
CA ILE A 110 3.20 -10.41 4.95
C ILE A 110 2.59 -9.89 3.65
N LEU A 111 3.42 -9.62 2.63
CA LEU A 111 2.94 -9.27 1.29
C LEU A 111 2.62 -10.55 0.53
N GLN A 112 1.43 -10.59 -0.10
CA GLN A 112 1.09 -11.77 -0.91
C GLN A 112 1.88 -11.78 -2.21
N VAL A 113 2.22 -12.98 -2.66
CA VAL A 113 3.04 -13.20 -3.85
C VAL A 113 2.35 -14.12 -4.86
N ASN A 114 1.03 -14.14 -4.83
CA ASN A 114 0.20 -15.04 -5.62
C ASN A 114 -0.42 -14.39 -6.86
N GLY A 115 0.08 -13.22 -7.26
CA GLY A 115 -0.44 -12.45 -8.40
C GLY A 115 -1.48 -11.41 -8.03
N TYR A 116 -2.09 -11.49 -6.85
CA TYR A 116 -2.97 -10.43 -6.35
C TYR A 116 -2.14 -9.30 -5.72
N ALA A 117 -2.67 -8.09 -5.78
CA ALA A 117 -1.92 -6.92 -5.33
C ALA A 117 -1.99 -6.71 -3.83
N ASN A 118 -0.97 -6.03 -3.34
CA ASN A 118 -0.91 -5.41 -2.03
C ASN A 118 -1.06 -3.92 -2.26
N ILE A 119 -2.03 -3.27 -1.61
CA ILE A 119 -2.41 -1.89 -1.88
C ILE A 119 -2.09 -1.02 -0.66
N PHE A 120 -1.40 0.09 -0.91
CA PHE A 120 -1.07 1.10 0.09
C PHE A 120 -1.60 2.44 -0.39
N TYR A 121 -2.26 3.19 0.47
CA TYR A 121 -2.74 4.52 0.11
C TYR A 121 -1.71 5.56 0.53
N VAL A 122 -1.21 6.34 -0.43
CA VAL A 122 -0.14 7.32 -0.19
C VAL A 122 -0.43 8.57 -1.00
N ARG A 123 -0.16 9.74 -0.43
CA ARG A 123 -0.28 11.00 -1.16
C ARG A 123 0.94 11.19 -2.05
N ASP A 124 0.69 11.59 -3.29
CA ASP A 124 1.75 11.83 -4.25
C ASP A 124 2.40 13.22 -4.05
N LEU A 125 3.32 13.56 -4.93
CA LEU A 125 4.06 14.82 -4.88
C LEU A 125 3.15 16.05 -4.87
N LYS A 126 1.97 15.96 -5.47
CA LYS A 126 1.00 17.06 -5.55
C LYS A 126 -0.06 16.99 -4.46
N GLY A 127 0.03 16.03 -3.56
CA GLY A 127 -0.92 15.86 -2.47
C GLY A 127 -2.17 15.04 -2.83
N ALA A 128 -2.23 14.45 -4.01
CA ALA A 128 -3.34 13.57 -4.39
C ALA A 128 -3.16 12.19 -3.77
N LEU A 129 -4.23 11.66 -3.18
CA LEU A 129 -4.19 10.31 -2.62
C LEU A 129 -4.22 9.28 -3.74
N CYS A 130 -3.31 8.33 -3.67
CA CYS A 130 -3.17 7.27 -4.67
C CYS A 130 -3.19 5.91 -4.02
N ALA A 131 -3.74 4.93 -4.74
CA ALA A 131 -3.55 3.53 -4.41
C ALA A 131 -2.23 3.08 -5.05
N VAL A 132 -1.23 2.81 -4.23
CA VAL A 132 0.03 2.25 -4.68
C VAL A 132 -0.14 0.73 -4.69
N ARG A 133 -0.08 0.15 -5.87
CA ARG A 133 -0.29 -1.28 -6.09
C ARG A 133 1.05 -1.98 -6.20
N ILE A 134 1.26 -2.98 -5.37
CA ILE A 134 2.50 -3.75 -5.31
C ILE A 134 2.16 -5.22 -5.47
N GLY A 135 2.75 -5.88 -6.45
CA GLY A 135 2.51 -7.29 -6.71
C GLY A 135 3.77 -8.01 -7.16
N TRP A 136 3.76 -9.31 -7.03
CA TRP A 136 4.84 -10.19 -7.51
C TRP A 136 4.37 -10.86 -8.79
N ASP A 137 5.15 -10.74 -9.88
CA ASP A 137 4.76 -11.28 -11.20
C ASP A 137 5.44 -12.62 -11.55
N GLY A 138 6.17 -13.20 -10.61
CA GLY A 138 6.94 -14.42 -10.83
C GLY A 138 8.42 -14.14 -11.13
N GLU A 139 8.76 -12.92 -11.53
CA GLU A 139 10.13 -12.53 -11.87
C GLU A 139 10.65 -11.40 -11.00
N GLY A 140 9.74 -10.58 -10.48
CA GLY A 140 10.11 -9.45 -9.65
C GLY A 140 8.88 -8.71 -9.13
N TRP A 141 9.14 -7.71 -8.28
CA TRP A 141 8.07 -6.84 -7.77
C TRP A 141 7.66 -5.84 -8.84
N VAL A 142 6.38 -5.64 -8.94
CA VAL A 142 5.76 -4.65 -9.84
C VAL A 142 5.12 -3.58 -8.99
N VAL A 143 5.42 -2.33 -9.29
CA VAL A 143 4.88 -1.18 -8.54
C VAL A 143 4.20 -0.22 -9.51
N ASP A 144 2.95 0.13 -9.17
CA ASP A 144 2.14 1.07 -9.94
C ASP A 144 1.40 1.99 -8.98
N ALA A 145 0.82 3.05 -9.49
CA ALA A 145 0.02 3.98 -8.69
C ALA A 145 -1.17 4.46 -9.51
N ILE A 146 -2.32 4.55 -8.87
CA ILE A 146 -3.57 4.99 -9.47
C ILE A 146 -4.24 5.96 -8.51
N SER A 147 -4.67 7.13 -9.00
CA SER A 147 -5.43 8.07 -8.18
C SER A 147 -6.69 7.40 -7.64
N VAL A 148 -7.03 7.64 -6.37
CA VAL A 148 -8.26 7.10 -5.79
C VAL A 148 -9.53 7.71 -6.42
N GLU A 149 -9.38 8.80 -7.19
CA GLU A 149 -10.50 9.37 -7.96
C GLU A 149 -10.80 8.58 -9.23
N ASP A 150 -9.87 7.73 -9.67
CA ASP A 150 -10.09 6.82 -10.78
C ASP A 150 -11.17 5.80 -10.36
N PRO A 151 -12.20 5.57 -11.20
CA PRO A 151 -13.27 4.64 -10.82
C PRO A 151 -12.91 3.16 -10.93
N LEU A 152 -11.64 2.82 -11.07
CA LEU A 152 -11.19 1.44 -11.13
C LEU A 152 -11.65 0.68 -9.88
N ALA A 153 -12.25 -0.49 -10.09
CA ALA A 153 -12.63 -1.38 -9.00
C ALA A 153 -11.61 -2.51 -8.86
N TRP A 154 -11.26 -2.81 -7.62
CA TRP A 154 -10.37 -3.91 -7.29
C TRP A 154 -11.17 -5.20 -7.14
N ASN A 155 -10.67 -6.30 -7.68
CA ASN A 155 -11.27 -7.61 -7.46
C ASN A 155 -11.06 -8.04 -6.01
N GLY A 156 -11.88 -8.96 -5.53
CA GLY A 156 -11.64 -9.60 -4.24
C GLY A 156 -10.27 -10.28 -4.19
N LYS A 157 -9.78 -10.59 -2.99
CA LYS A 157 -8.48 -11.21 -2.71
C LYS A 157 -7.28 -10.26 -2.75
N HIS A 158 -7.42 -9.03 -3.25
CA HIS A 158 -6.37 -8.02 -3.03
C HIS A 158 -6.30 -7.72 -1.53
N GLU A 159 -5.12 -7.33 -1.08
CA GLU A 159 -4.90 -6.99 0.32
C GLU A 159 -4.56 -5.52 0.46
N ILE A 160 -5.10 -4.87 1.48
CA ILE A 160 -4.94 -3.45 1.73
C ILE A 160 -4.21 -3.27 3.06
N PHE A 161 -3.19 -2.41 3.05
CA PHE A 161 -2.42 -2.08 4.23
C PHE A 161 -2.63 -0.63 4.59
N CYS A 162 -2.88 -0.35 5.85
CA CYS A 162 -2.93 1.03 6.33
C CYS A 162 -2.43 1.10 7.76
N PRO A 163 -2.02 2.29 8.22
CA PRO A 163 -1.55 2.43 9.59
C PRO A 163 -2.64 2.01 10.57
N ALA A 164 -2.27 1.22 11.57
CA ALA A 164 -3.19 0.82 12.62
C ALA A 164 -3.56 2.05 13.45
N SER A 165 -4.82 2.10 13.90
CA SER A 165 -5.27 3.20 14.75
C SER A 165 -4.63 3.12 16.13
N ALA A 166 -4.37 4.29 16.70
CA ALA A 166 -3.95 4.36 18.10
C ALA A 166 -5.05 3.74 18.97
N GLY A 167 -4.67 2.80 19.81
CA GLY A 167 -5.62 2.13 20.70
C GLY A 167 -6.30 0.88 20.14
N GLU A 168 -5.94 0.47 18.94
CA GLU A 168 -6.38 -0.81 18.38
C GLU A 168 -5.43 -1.93 18.75
#